data_5fc96b873edb9443ec63af581945b818
#
_entry.id   5fc96b873edb9443ec63af581945b818
#
_cell.length_a   1.000
_cell.length_b   1.000
_cell.length_c   1.000
_cell.angle_alpha   90.00
_cell.angle_beta   90.00
_cell.angle_gamma   90.00
#
_symmetry.space_group_name_H-M   'P 1'
#
loop_
_entity.id
_entity.type
_entity.pdbx_description
1 polymer ?
#
loop_
_entity_poly.entity_id
_entity_poly.type
_entity_poly.pdbx_seq_one_letter_code
_entity_poly.pdbx_strand_id
1 'polypeptide(L)'
;MKVCTDACLLGAIVAAKISGDKAVKNILDIGTGTGLLTLMLAQKCDAFIDAVEINEAAATQASENFKLSPWANKIQVLTTSLQQFISTKKYDVIISNPPFFQDDLHSRDAGKNDAKHDTGLTLQELIFFIKDNLLADGNAFLLLPFHRTNFLKALAKKEGLFVNDIIFARQSPDHSFFRSIIKLGKQQTVFNQTELSIHDGQREYTPAFTALLKDYYLKL
;
A
#
# COMPACT_ATOMS: atom_id res chain seq x y z
N MET A 1 -15.74 6.22 2.56
CA MET A 1 -14.39 6.75 2.19
C MET A 1 -14.38 7.04 0.70
N LYS A 2 -13.69 8.10 0.24
CA LYS A 2 -13.58 8.39 -1.20
C LYS A 2 -12.46 7.54 -1.80
N VAL A 3 -12.72 6.97 -2.99
CA VAL A 3 -11.68 6.33 -3.80
C VAL A 3 -10.72 7.41 -4.32
N CYS A 4 -9.42 7.25 -4.07
CA CYS A 4 -8.39 8.19 -4.48
C CYS A 4 -7.55 7.60 -5.62
N THR A 5 -7.21 8.42 -6.60
CA THR A 5 -6.42 8.00 -7.79
C THR A 5 -5.07 7.37 -7.41
N ASP A 6 -4.42 7.88 -6.37
CA ASP A 6 -3.13 7.35 -5.89
C ASP A 6 -3.25 5.94 -5.30
N ALA A 7 -4.34 5.64 -4.57
CA ALA A 7 -4.64 4.29 -4.12
C ALA A 7 -4.91 3.34 -5.31
N CYS A 8 -5.66 3.80 -6.33
CA CYS A 8 -5.88 3.02 -7.56
C CYS A 8 -4.56 2.74 -8.29
N LEU A 9 -3.63 3.71 -8.35
CA LEU A 9 -2.30 3.50 -8.93
C LEU A 9 -1.52 2.43 -8.18
N LEU A 10 -1.47 2.50 -6.85
CA LEU A 10 -0.84 1.45 -6.04
C LEU A 10 -1.43 0.09 -6.35
N GLY A 11 -2.76 -0.05 -6.28
CA GLY A 11 -3.46 -1.30 -6.55
C GLY A 11 -3.17 -1.85 -7.94
N ALA A 12 -3.24 -1.01 -8.98
CA ALA A 12 -2.99 -1.42 -10.37
C ALA A 12 -1.54 -1.86 -10.60
N ILE A 13 -0.56 -1.13 -10.06
CA ILE A 13 0.87 -1.46 -10.16
C ILE A 13 1.16 -2.81 -9.49
N VAL A 14 0.67 -3.01 -8.28
CA VAL A 14 0.89 -4.28 -7.56
C VAL A 14 0.17 -5.42 -8.25
N ALA A 15 -1.09 -5.23 -8.63
CA ALA A 15 -1.87 -6.23 -9.37
C ALA A 15 -1.19 -6.65 -10.68
N ALA A 16 -0.61 -5.70 -11.44
CA ALA A 16 0.15 -6.02 -12.66
C ALA A 16 1.41 -6.85 -12.36
N LYS A 17 2.10 -6.58 -11.24
CA LYS A 17 3.31 -7.31 -10.84
C LYS A 17 3.04 -8.75 -10.38
N ILE A 18 1.86 -9.03 -9.84
CA ILE A 18 1.47 -10.36 -9.33
C ILE A 18 0.53 -11.12 -10.27
N SER A 19 0.12 -10.50 -11.38
CA SER A 19 -0.85 -11.08 -12.32
C SER A 19 -0.36 -12.40 -12.89
N GLY A 20 -1.14 -13.46 -12.65
CA GLY A 20 -0.82 -14.83 -13.13
C GLY A 20 0.35 -15.50 -12.41
N ASP A 21 0.97 -14.87 -11.42
CA ASP A 21 2.05 -15.47 -10.64
C ASP A 21 1.46 -16.50 -9.65
N LYS A 22 1.64 -17.78 -9.97
CA LYS A 22 1.15 -18.90 -9.15
C LYS A 22 1.99 -19.11 -7.87
N ALA A 23 3.14 -18.45 -7.72
CA ALA A 23 3.94 -18.53 -6.51
C ALA A 23 3.33 -17.68 -5.38
N VAL A 24 2.62 -16.60 -5.72
CA VAL A 24 1.91 -15.77 -4.74
C VAL A 24 0.70 -16.51 -4.19
N LYS A 25 0.73 -16.86 -2.90
CA LYS A 25 -0.32 -17.63 -2.20
C LYS A 25 -1.03 -16.82 -1.14
N ASN A 26 -0.32 -15.97 -0.42
CA ASN A 26 -0.86 -15.21 0.70
C ASN A 26 -0.52 -13.72 0.56
N ILE A 27 -1.53 -12.89 0.60
CA ILE A 27 -1.41 -11.43 0.54
C ILE A 27 -1.95 -10.83 1.83
N LEU A 28 -1.34 -9.78 2.33
CA LEU A 28 -1.85 -8.96 3.42
C LEU A 28 -2.06 -7.52 2.95
N ASP A 29 -3.26 -7.02 3.13
CA ASP A 29 -3.63 -5.61 2.92
C ASP A 29 -3.78 -4.94 4.30
N ILE A 30 -2.84 -4.06 4.64
CA ILE A 30 -2.80 -3.36 5.93
C ILE A 30 -3.47 -1.99 5.81
N GLY A 31 -4.55 -1.80 6.57
CA GLY A 31 -5.39 -0.61 6.50
C GLY A 31 -6.25 -0.63 5.23
N THR A 32 -6.96 -1.74 5.02
CA THR A 32 -7.71 -1.98 3.76
C THR A 32 -8.82 -0.96 3.52
N GLY A 33 -9.26 -0.24 4.54
CA GLY A 33 -10.37 0.70 4.45
C GLY A 33 -11.65 -0.01 4.00
N THR A 34 -12.20 0.41 2.87
CA THR A 34 -13.40 -0.22 2.27
C THR A 34 -13.07 -1.36 1.30
N GLY A 35 -11.82 -1.83 1.25
CA GLY A 35 -11.42 -3.01 0.50
C GLY A 35 -10.96 -2.78 -0.94
N LEU A 36 -10.65 -1.52 -1.33
CA LEU A 36 -10.28 -1.19 -2.71
C LEU A 36 -9.07 -1.98 -3.19
N LEU A 37 -7.94 -1.90 -2.46
CA LEU A 37 -6.70 -2.57 -2.86
C LEU A 37 -6.87 -4.07 -2.90
N THR A 38 -7.49 -4.64 -1.88
CA THR A 38 -7.82 -6.07 -1.81
C THR A 38 -8.59 -6.55 -3.04
N LEU A 39 -9.65 -5.85 -3.46
CA LEU A 39 -10.44 -6.24 -4.64
C LEU A 39 -9.66 -6.10 -5.94
N MET A 40 -8.83 -5.08 -6.07
CA MET A 40 -7.97 -4.89 -7.25
C MET A 40 -6.97 -6.05 -7.39
N LEU A 41 -6.38 -6.51 -6.28
CA LEU A 41 -5.46 -7.66 -6.28
C LEU A 41 -6.19 -8.98 -6.55
N ALA A 42 -7.33 -9.20 -5.88
CA ALA A 42 -8.13 -10.41 -6.03
C ALA A 42 -8.58 -10.65 -7.49
N GLN A 43 -8.77 -9.57 -8.27
CA GLN A 43 -9.09 -9.65 -9.69
C GLN A 43 -7.97 -10.25 -10.53
N LYS A 44 -6.71 -10.17 -10.09
CA LYS A 44 -5.53 -10.51 -10.90
C LYS A 44 -4.77 -11.73 -10.43
N CYS A 45 -5.07 -12.27 -9.26
CA CYS A 45 -4.40 -13.46 -8.72
C CYS A 45 -5.35 -14.38 -7.96
N ASP A 46 -4.92 -15.61 -7.71
CA ASP A 46 -5.67 -16.62 -6.94
C ASP A 46 -5.20 -16.76 -5.49
N ALA A 47 -4.44 -15.80 -5.00
CA ALA A 47 -3.94 -15.78 -3.63
C ALA A 47 -5.08 -15.56 -2.61
N PHE A 48 -4.91 -16.11 -1.40
CA PHE A 48 -5.71 -15.73 -0.25
C PHE A 48 -5.28 -14.36 0.27
N ILE A 49 -6.24 -13.50 0.60
CA ILE A 49 -5.98 -12.14 1.03
C ILE A 49 -6.56 -11.92 2.43
N ASP A 50 -5.68 -11.60 3.38
CA ASP A 50 -6.08 -11.07 4.67
C ASP A 50 -6.10 -9.53 4.58
N ALA A 51 -7.23 -8.94 4.95
CA ALA A 51 -7.45 -7.49 4.93
C ALA A 51 -7.65 -7.00 6.36
N VAL A 52 -6.69 -6.24 6.89
CA VAL A 52 -6.71 -5.72 8.27
C VAL A 52 -7.18 -4.28 8.26
N GLU A 53 -8.16 -3.96 9.12
CA GLU A 53 -8.70 -2.61 9.28
C GLU A 53 -9.07 -2.37 10.74
N ILE A 54 -8.63 -1.24 11.29
CA ILE A 54 -8.91 -0.86 12.69
C ILE A 54 -10.29 -0.22 12.84
N ASN A 55 -10.78 0.47 11.81
CA ASN A 55 -12.08 1.14 11.85
C ASN A 55 -13.19 0.15 11.54
N GLU A 56 -14.04 -0.13 12.52
CA GLU A 56 -15.12 -1.12 12.43
C GLU A 56 -16.10 -0.83 11.29
N ALA A 57 -16.48 0.44 11.08
CA ALA A 57 -17.40 0.82 10.01
C ALA A 57 -16.79 0.59 8.61
N ALA A 58 -15.49 0.89 8.45
CA ALA A 58 -14.76 0.62 7.21
C ALA A 58 -14.60 -0.89 6.97
N ALA A 59 -14.26 -1.66 8.00
CA ALA A 59 -14.14 -3.11 7.95
C ALA A 59 -15.47 -3.80 7.59
N THR A 60 -16.59 -3.31 8.16
CA THR A 60 -17.94 -3.79 7.81
C THR A 60 -18.22 -3.54 6.33
N GLN A 61 -17.98 -2.33 5.85
CA GLN A 61 -18.17 -2.01 4.43
C GLN A 61 -17.26 -2.83 3.51
N ALA A 62 -15.99 -3.06 3.90
CA ALA A 62 -15.08 -3.95 3.17
C ALA A 62 -15.65 -5.37 3.10
N SER A 63 -16.15 -5.92 4.23
CA SER A 63 -16.78 -7.25 4.28
C SER A 63 -17.97 -7.36 3.33
N GLU A 64 -18.83 -6.34 3.29
CA GLU A 64 -19.97 -6.29 2.37
C GLU A 64 -19.51 -6.27 0.92
N ASN A 65 -18.53 -5.42 0.58
CA ASN A 65 -17.96 -5.34 -0.76
C ASN A 65 -17.34 -6.67 -1.19
N PHE A 66 -16.64 -7.36 -0.29
CA PHE A 66 -16.03 -8.66 -0.60
C PHE A 66 -17.07 -9.75 -0.82
N LYS A 67 -18.12 -9.79 0.01
CA LYS A 67 -19.24 -10.74 -0.13
C LYS A 67 -19.97 -10.61 -1.48
N LEU A 68 -20.06 -9.38 -1.99
CA LEU A 68 -20.69 -9.08 -3.28
C LEU A 68 -19.76 -9.33 -4.47
N SER A 69 -18.47 -9.58 -4.23
CA SER A 69 -17.49 -9.83 -5.29
C SER A 69 -17.40 -11.30 -5.67
N PRO A 70 -16.92 -11.63 -6.89
CA PRO A 70 -16.64 -13.01 -7.28
C PRO A 70 -15.53 -13.69 -6.47
N TRP A 71 -14.80 -12.93 -5.64
CA TRP A 71 -13.61 -13.38 -4.91
C TRP A 71 -13.85 -13.56 -3.40
N ALA A 72 -15.11 -13.56 -2.95
CA ALA A 72 -15.50 -13.66 -1.54
C ALA A 72 -14.86 -14.84 -0.80
N ASN A 73 -14.65 -15.96 -1.49
CA ASN A 73 -14.12 -17.20 -0.91
C ASN A 73 -12.61 -17.18 -0.61
N LYS A 74 -11.88 -16.17 -1.09
CA LYS A 74 -10.43 -16.06 -0.88
C LYS A 74 -10.00 -14.77 -0.14
N ILE A 75 -10.96 -14.03 0.41
CA ILE A 75 -10.70 -12.78 1.12
C ILE A 75 -11.28 -12.86 2.53
N GLN A 76 -10.46 -12.50 3.52
CA GLN A 76 -10.88 -12.40 4.92
C GLN A 76 -10.65 -10.99 5.43
N VAL A 77 -11.66 -10.38 6.06
CA VAL A 77 -11.53 -9.12 6.80
C VAL A 77 -11.25 -9.42 8.26
N LEU A 78 -10.31 -8.70 8.83
CA LEU A 78 -9.92 -8.76 10.23
C LEU A 78 -10.02 -7.36 10.83
N THR A 79 -11.02 -7.16 11.70
CA THR A 79 -11.23 -5.87 12.40
C THR A 79 -10.31 -5.81 13.61
N THR A 80 -9.13 -5.27 13.43
CA THR A 80 -8.11 -5.17 14.47
C THR A 80 -7.06 -4.11 14.11
N SER A 81 -6.33 -3.63 15.11
CA SER A 81 -5.13 -2.82 14.85
C SER A 81 -3.96 -3.69 14.40
N LEU A 82 -3.00 -3.13 13.67
CA LEU A 82 -1.80 -3.88 13.27
C LEU A 82 -0.98 -4.35 14.48
N GLN A 83 -0.97 -3.56 15.56
CA GLN A 83 -0.26 -3.87 16.80
C GLN A 83 -0.85 -5.10 17.52
N GLN A 84 -2.14 -5.36 17.34
CA GLN A 84 -2.86 -6.51 17.92
C GLN A 84 -2.97 -7.68 16.95
N PHE A 85 -2.70 -7.46 15.67
CA PHE A 85 -2.80 -8.50 14.67
C PHE A 85 -1.65 -9.49 14.77
N ILE A 86 -1.96 -10.72 15.21
CA ILE A 86 -0.99 -11.83 15.26
C ILE A 86 -1.22 -12.73 14.06
N SER A 87 -0.28 -12.71 13.12
CA SER A 87 -0.35 -13.60 11.96
C SER A 87 0.22 -14.97 12.30
N THR A 88 -0.50 -16.02 11.91
CA THR A 88 -0.04 -17.42 12.00
C THR A 88 0.75 -17.86 10.76
N LYS A 89 0.84 -17.00 9.74
CA LYS A 89 1.51 -17.28 8.46
C LYS A 89 2.39 -16.10 8.04
N LYS A 90 3.26 -16.34 7.07
CA LYS A 90 4.01 -15.28 6.38
C LYS A 90 3.35 -14.98 5.04
N TYR A 91 3.65 -13.81 4.48
CA TYR A 91 3.02 -13.31 3.26
C TYR A 91 4.02 -13.20 2.12
N ASP A 92 3.57 -13.58 0.93
CA ASP A 92 4.28 -13.36 -0.34
C ASP A 92 4.24 -11.88 -0.72
N VAL A 93 3.10 -11.24 -0.45
CA VAL A 93 2.88 -9.82 -0.73
C VAL A 93 2.25 -9.15 0.48
N ILE A 94 2.80 -8.00 0.87
CA ILE A 94 2.18 -7.09 1.83
C ILE A 94 1.95 -5.76 1.11
N ILE A 95 0.72 -5.24 1.16
CA ILE A 95 0.38 -3.94 0.58
C ILE A 95 -0.18 -3.02 1.66
N SER A 96 0.16 -1.73 1.59
CA SER A 96 -0.45 -0.73 2.47
C SER A 96 -0.47 0.65 1.83
N ASN A 97 -1.60 1.32 1.98
CA ASN A 97 -1.73 2.77 1.82
C ASN A 97 -1.99 3.35 3.21
N PRO A 98 -0.96 3.47 4.07
CA PRO A 98 -1.16 3.86 5.45
C PRO A 98 -1.68 5.30 5.55
N PRO A 99 -2.47 5.63 6.58
CA PRO A 99 -2.86 7.01 6.81
C PRO A 99 -1.59 7.85 6.99
N PHE A 100 -1.55 9.03 6.35
CA PHE A 100 -0.38 9.91 6.40
C PHE A 100 -0.45 10.74 7.68
N PHE A 101 0.14 10.24 8.76
CA PHE A 101 0.24 10.99 10.01
C PHE A 101 1.16 12.19 9.83
N GLN A 102 0.67 13.37 10.23
CA GLN A 102 1.40 14.62 10.16
C GLN A 102 2.48 14.76 11.27
N ASP A 103 2.53 13.85 12.24
CA ASP A 103 3.17 14.05 13.53
C ASP A 103 4.52 13.35 13.76
N ASP A 104 5.33 13.10 12.72
CA ASP A 104 6.76 12.80 12.93
C ASP A 104 7.63 14.07 13.12
N LEU A 105 7.04 15.24 13.12
CA LEU A 105 7.65 16.46 13.60
C LEU A 105 7.32 16.58 15.10
N HIS A 106 8.18 16.01 15.95
CA HIS A 106 8.25 16.46 17.33
C HIS A 106 8.32 17.97 17.32
N SER A 107 7.21 18.64 17.66
CA SER A 107 7.24 20.06 17.91
C SER A 107 8.26 20.27 19.02
N ARG A 108 9.22 21.18 18.83
CA ARG A 108 10.21 21.57 19.84
C ARG A 108 9.57 22.22 21.08
N ASP A 109 8.26 22.32 21.13
CA ASP A 109 7.50 22.79 22.31
C ASP A 109 7.15 21.63 23.23
N ALA A 110 8.01 21.40 24.21
CA ALA A 110 7.86 20.38 25.25
C ALA A 110 6.59 20.53 26.13
N GLY A 111 5.74 21.52 25.90
CA GLY A 111 4.55 21.81 26.69
C GLY A 111 3.22 21.33 26.12
N LYS A 112 3.19 20.71 24.93
CA LYS A 112 1.96 20.21 24.27
C LYS A 112 1.87 18.68 24.13
N ASN A 113 2.84 17.94 24.68
CA ASN A 113 2.97 16.50 24.47
C ASN A 113 2.08 15.64 25.38
N ASP A 114 1.34 16.22 26.34
CA ASP A 114 0.64 15.40 27.35
C ASP A 114 -0.83 15.06 27.04
N ALA A 115 -1.36 15.35 25.85
CA ALA A 115 -2.78 15.17 25.59
C ALA A 115 -3.19 14.46 24.31
N LYS A 116 -2.27 13.88 23.53
CA LYS A 116 -2.64 13.04 22.38
C LYS A 116 -1.78 11.77 22.35
N HIS A 117 -2.25 10.74 23.04
CA HIS A 117 -1.96 9.37 22.64
C HIS A 117 -2.63 9.17 21.26
N ASP A 118 -1.93 9.56 20.20
CA ASP A 118 -2.36 9.27 18.84
C ASP A 118 -2.15 7.77 18.61
N THR A 119 -3.25 7.01 18.69
CA THR A 119 -3.33 5.55 18.55
C THR A 119 -3.11 5.12 17.09
N GLY A 120 -2.47 5.93 16.28
CA GLY A 120 -2.23 5.67 14.87
C GLY A 120 -1.04 4.74 14.61
N LEU A 121 -1.11 3.97 13.53
CA LEU A 121 -0.02 3.14 13.05
C LEU A 121 1.15 4.02 12.60
N THR A 122 2.32 3.89 13.22
CA THR A 122 3.54 4.58 12.80
C THR A 122 4.22 3.85 11.64
N LEU A 123 5.00 4.58 10.85
CA LEU A 123 5.79 3.98 9.77
C LEU A 123 6.83 2.98 10.31
N GLN A 124 7.35 3.21 11.50
CA GLN A 124 8.29 2.31 12.17
C GLN A 124 7.62 0.99 12.53
N GLU A 125 6.45 1.00 13.15
CA GLU A 125 5.67 -0.21 13.47
C GLU A 125 5.32 -0.98 12.19
N LEU A 126 4.92 -0.28 11.12
CA LEU A 126 4.64 -0.90 9.83
C LEU A 126 5.86 -1.62 9.26
N ILE A 127 7.04 -0.99 9.29
CA ILE A 127 8.28 -1.60 8.78
C ILE A 127 8.70 -2.80 9.65
N PHE A 128 8.59 -2.72 10.97
CA PHE A 128 8.85 -3.87 11.87
C PHE A 128 7.90 -5.03 11.55
N PHE A 129 6.61 -4.74 11.42
CA PHE A 129 5.64 -5.77 11.08
C PHE A 129 5.94 -6.43 9.72
N ILE A 130 6.27 -5.63 8.69
CA ILE A 130 6.65 -6.13 7.36
C ILE A 130 7.87 -7.04 7.47
N LYS A 131 8.93 -6.60 8.15
CA LYS A 131 10.13 -7.40 8.37
C LYS A 131 9.81 -8.77 8.98
N ASP A 132 8.94 -8.79 9.99
CA ASP A 132 8.62 -10.02 10.71
C ASP A 132 7.69 -10.93 9.93
N ASN A 133 6.77 -10.40 9.12
CA ASN A 133 5.70 -11.17 8.49
C ASN A 133 5.85 -11.39 6.98
N LEU A 134 6.81 -10.76 6.32
CA LEU A 134 7.12 -11.00 4.92
C LEU A 134 7.92 -12.32 4.76
N LEU A 135 7.67 -13.09 3.71
CA LEU A 135 8.52 -14.21 3.30
C LEU A 135 9.90 -13.72 2.86
N ALA A 136 10.88 -14.62 2.81
CA ALA A 136 12.25 -14.28 2.43
C ALA A 136 12.36 -13.73 0.99
N ASP A 137 11.55 -14.25 0.09
CA ASP A 137 11.41 -13.86 -1.32
C ASP A 137 10.17 -12.98 -1.57
N GLY A 138 9.42 -12.66 -0.51
CA GLY A 138 8.22 -11.82 -0.57
C GLY A 138 8.54 -10.34 -0.85
N ASN A 139 7.51 -9.61 -1.23
CA ASN A 139 7.59 -8.19 -1.55
C ASN A 139 6.53 -7.38 -0.79
N ALA A 140 6.93 -6.25 -0.21
CA ALA A 140 5.99 -5.29 0.36
C ALA A 140 5.88 -4.03 -0.51
N PHE A 141 4.67 -3.49 -0.66
CA PHE A 141 4.39 -2.32 -1.46
C PHE A 141 3.70 -1.25 -0.61
N LEU A 142 4.29 -0.07 -0.56
CA LEU A 142 3.81 1.05 0.26
C LEU A 142 3.57 2.28 -0.61
N LEU A 143 2.43 2.94 -0.39
CA LEU A 143 2.16 4.26 -0.94
C LEU A 143 2.45 5.31 0.13
N LEU A 144 3.29 6.30 -0.19
CA LEU A 144 3.65 7.37 0.75
C LEU A 144 3.64 8.73 0.06
N PRO A 145 3.49 9.83 0.81
CA PRO A 145 3.83 11.16 0.33
C PRO A 145 5.29 11.20 -0.12
N PHE A 146 5.57 11.88 -1.23
CA PHE A 146 6.92 11.93 -1.83
C PHE A 146 8.00 12.36 -0.82
N HIS A 147 7.71 13.37 0.02
CA HIS A 147 8.67 13.87 1.00
C HIS A 147 9.07 12.85 2.07
N ARG A 148 8.29 11.76 2.26
CA ARG A 148 8.58 10.68 3.23
C ARG A 148 9.49 9.59 2.67
N THR A 149 9.78 9.61 1.38
CA THR A 149 10.57 8.56 0.71
C THR A 149 11.93 8.33 1.36
N ASN A 150 12.68 9.41 1.61
CA ASN A 150 14.02 9.29 2.19
C ASN A 150 13.99 8.78 3.63
N PHE A 151 12.99 9.16 4.41
CA PHE A 151 12.79 8.63 5.76
C PHE A 151 12.52 7.12 5.72
N LEU A 152 11.60 6.67 4.85
CA LEU A 152 11.34 5.24 4.68
C LEU A 152 12.59 4.47 4.24
N LYS A 153 13.36 4.99 3.28
CA LYS A 153 14.62 4.36 2.82
C LYS A 153 15.61 4.15 3.97
N ALA A 154 15.79 5.16 4.81
CA ALA A 154 16.67 5.07 5.98
C ALA A 154 16.17 4.04 7.00
N LEU A 155 14.86 4.04 7.26
CA LEU A 155 14.23 3.11 8.20
C LEU A 155 14.30 1.67 7.69
N ALA A 156 13.95 1.42 6.43
CA ALA A 156 14.03 0.10 5.82
C ALA A 156 15.45 -0.47 5.88
N LYS A 157 16.46 0.36 5.53
CA LYS A 157 17.87 -0.03 5.62
C LYS A 157 18.29 -0.40 7.05
N LYS A 158 17.86 0.39 8.05
CA LYS A 158 18.13 0.13 9.47
C LYS A 158 17.57 -1.21 9.90
N GLU A 159 16.40 -1.59 9.38
CA GLU A 159 15.72 -2.84 9.72
C GLU A 159 16.11 -4.03 8.84
N GLY A 160 17.09 -3.86 7.93
CA GLY A 160 17.58 -4.92 7.06
C GLY A 160 16.62 -5.26 5.89
N LEU A 161 15.75 -4.32 5.51
CA LEU A 161 14.94 -4.39 4.31
C LEU A 161 15.59 -3.57 3.18
N PHE A 162 15.45 -4.06 1.96
CA PHE A 162 15.98 -3.42 0.76
C PHE A 162 14.85 -2.74 0.00
N VAL A 163 15.08 -1.48 -0.39
CA VAL A 163 14.23 -0.80 -1.36
C VAL A 163 14.66 -1.24 -2.74
N ASN A 164 13.82 -2.00 -3.42
CA ASN A 164 14.12 -2.60 -4.71
C ASN A 164 13.52 -1.84 -5.90
N ASP A 165 12.40 -1.10 -5.68
CA ASP A 165 11.73 -0.35 -6.75
C ASP A 165 11.04 0.87 -6.16
N ILE A 166 11.10 2.00 -6.87
CA ILE A 166 10.36 3.22 -6.54
C ILE A 166 9.72 3.78 -7.80
N ILE A 167 8.43 4.07 -7.70
CA ILE A 167 7.71 4.82 -8.74
C ILE A 167 7.28 6.15 -8.14
N PHE A 168 7.79 7.25 -8.67
CA PHE A 168 7.36 8.60 -8.29
C PHE A 168 6.18 9.03 -9.15
N ALA A 169 5.07 9.40 -8.50
CA ALA A 169 3.88 9.87 -9.19
C ALA A 169 3.73 11.39 -9.11
N ARG A 170 3.33 12.00 -10.23
CA ARG A 170 2.97 13.42 -10.32
C ARG A 170 1.70 13.61 -11.15
N GLN A 171 1.05 14.78 -11.00
CA GLN A 171 -0.18 15.08 -11.72
C GLN A 171 0.08 15.24 -13.22
N SER A 172 1.11 16.01 -13.60
CA SER A 172 1.57 16.18 -14.97
C SER A 172 3.08 16.48 -14.98
N PRO A 173 3.77 16.50 -16.12
CA PRO A 173 5.20 16.80 -16.19
C PRO A 173 5.63 18.11 -15.51
N ASP A 174 4.74 19.10 -15.47
CA ASP A 174 5.00 20.42 -14.87
C ASP A 174 4.79 20.47 -13.35
N HIS A 175 4.28 19.39 -12.76
CA HIS A 175 4.03 19.31 -11.33
C HIS A 175 5.14 18.53 -10.59
N SER A 176 5.39 18.93 -9.35
CA SER A 176 6.25 18.17 -8.45
C SER A 176 5.65 16.80 -8.14
N PHE A 177 6.52 15.84 -7.79
CA PHE A 177 6.06 14.55 -7.30
C PHE A 177 5.29 14.71 -5.99
N PHE A 178 4.17 14.00 -5.87
CA PHE A 178 3.33 14.04 -4.67
C PHE A 178 3.25 12.70 -3.95
N ARG A 179 3.51 11.58 -4.65
CA ARG A 179 3.51 10.23 -4.08
C ARG A 179 4.72 9.43 -4.53
N SER A 180 5.07 8.47 -3.69
CA SER A 180 6.02 7.40 -3.98
C SER A 180 5.36 6.06 -3.74
N ILE A 181 5.41 5.16 -4.72
CA ILE A 181 5.06 3.75 -4.58
C ILE A 181 6.37 3.00 -4.45
N ILE A 182 6.58 2.35 -3.31
CA ILE A 182 7.87 1.79 -2.92
C ILE A 182 7.72 0.29 -2.74
N LYS A 183 8.58 -0.48 -3.43
CA LYS A 183 8.72 -1.93 -3.26
C LYS A 183 9.88 -2.22 -2.32
N LEU A 184 9.60 -2.98 -1.27
CA LEU A 184 10.56 -3.49 -0.29
C LEU A 184 10.67 -5.01 -0.38
N GLY A 185 11.82 -5.54 -0.01
CA GLY A 185 12.04 -6.98 0.14
C GLY A 185 13.14 -7.27 1.15
N LYS A 186 13.25 -8.54 1.57
CA LYS A 186 14.34 -9.03 2.43
C LYS A 186 15.63 -9.35 1.65
N GLN A 187 15.50 -9.49 0.34
CA GLN A 187 16.62 -9.71 -0.57
C GLN A 187 16.87 -8.45 -1.39
N GLN A 188 18.15 -8.13 -1.58
CA GLN A 188 18.54 -7.04 -2.46
C GLN A 188 18.43 -7.51 -3.92
N THR A 189 17.73 -6.76 -4.72
CA THR A 189 17.65 -6.96 -6.18
C THR A 189 18.21 -5.72 -6.90
N VAL A 190 18.22 -5.73 -8.22
CA VAL A 190 18.55 -4.54 -9.00
C VAL A 190 17.55 -3.43 -8.63
N PHE A 191 18.08 -2.31 -8.13
CA PHE A 191 17.26 -1.14 -7.80
C PHE A 191 16.74 -0.49 -9.08
N ASN A 192 15.44 -0.22 -9.11
CA ASN A 192 14.80 0.47 -10.21
C ASN A 192 14.07 1.71 -9.70
N GLN A 193 14.13 2.81 -10.48
CA GLN A 193 13.40 4.04 -10.17
C GLN A 193 12.77 4.56 -11.45
N THR A 194 11.47 4.81 -11.40
CA THR A 194 10.71 5.32 -12.53
C THR A 194 9.81 6.47 -12.12
N GLU A 195 9.28 7.19 -13.09
CA GLU A 195 8.34 8.28 -12.91
C GLU A 195 7.04 7.95 -13.63
N LEU A 196 5.92 8.40 -13.07
CA LEU A 196 4.61 8.28 -13.65
C LEU A 196 3.88 9.62 -13.55
N SER A 197 3.50 10.17 -14.69
CA SER A 197 2.58 11.30 -14.77
C SER A 197 1.17 10.79 -15.04
N ILE A 198 0.18 11.30 -14.30
CA ILE A 198 -1.24 10.94 -14.49
C ILE A 198 -1.71 11.55 -15.81
N HIS A 199 -1.46 12.85 -16.00
CA HIS A 199 -1.83 13.58 -17.20
C HIS A 199 -0.58 14.02 -17.97
N ASP A 200 -0.74 14.26 -19.25
CA ASP A 200 0.23 14.93 -20.11
C ASP A 200 0.13 16.47 -20.01
N GLY A 201 0.84 17.18 -20.88
CA GLY A 201 0.79 18.65 -20.96
C GLY A 201 -0.54 19.21 -21.50
N GLN A 202 -1.42 18.37 -22.06
CA GLN A 202 -2.73 18.72 -22.61
C GLN A 202 -3.88 18.35 -21.66
N ARG A 203 -3.58 17.88 -20.46
CA ARG A 203 -4.51 17.38 -19.44
C ARG A 203 -5.22 16.07 -19.81
N GLU A 204 -4.74 15.35 -20.81
CA GLU A 204 -5.21 14.01 -21.15
C GLU A 204 -4.48 12.97 -20.28
N TYR A 205 -5.11 11.83 -20.01
CA TYR A 205 -4.43 10.73 -19.32
C TYR A 205 -3.26 10.21 -20.14
N THR A 206 -2.11 10.02 -19.49
CA THR A 206 -0.95 9.44 -20.19
C THR A 206 -1.22 7.99 -20.59
N PRO A 207 -0.59 7.50 -21.68
CA PRO A 207 -0.69 6.09 -22.08
C PRO A 207 -0.29 5.12 -20.96
N ALA A 208 0.71 5.48 -20.14
CA ALA A 208 1.15 4.68 -19.01
C ALA A 208 0.08 4.58 -17.92
N PHE A 209 -0.57 5.69 -17.58
CA PHE A 209 -1.69 5.73 -16.64
C PHE A 209 -2.88 4.92 -17.15
N THR A 210 -3.28 5.14 -18.41
CA THR A 210 -4.39 4.43 -19.04
C THR A 210 -4.14 2.92 -19.09
N ALA A 211 -2.93 2.49 -19.47
CA ALA A 211 -2.57 1.06 -19.52
C ALA A 211 -2.70 0.38 -18.14
N LEU A 212 -2.35 1.08 -17.06
CA LEU A 212 -2.45 0.56 -15.70
C LEU A 212 -3.90 0.47 -15.20
N LEU A 213 -4.75 1.46 -15.51
CA LEU A 213 -6.07 1.60 -14.90
C LEU A 213 -7.24 1.16 -15.77
N LYS A 214 -7.00 0.76 -17.02
CA LYS A 214 -8.05 0.35 -17.96
C LYS A 214 -8.99 -0.75 -17.45
N ASP A 215 -8.49 -1.64 -16.58
CA ASP A 215 -9.28 -2.75 -16.03
C ASP A 215 -10.06 -2.35 -14.76
N TYR A 216 -9.89 -1.13 -14.27
CA TYR A 216 -10.46 -0.65 -13.01
C TYR A 216 -11.32 0.60 -13.17
N TYR A 217 -11.14 1.38 -14.23
CA TYR A 217 -11.90 2.58 -14.51
C TYR A 217 -12.94 2.33 -15.59
N LEU A 218 -14.14 2.85 -15.40
CA LEU A 218 -15.22 2.74 -16.38
C LEU A 218 -14.99 3.63 -17.62
N LYS A 219 -14.25 4.73 -17.44
CA LYS A 219 -13.87 5.68 -18.50
C LYS A 219 -12.47 6.19 -18.21
N LEU A 220 -11.62 6.15 -19.21
CA LEU A 220 -10.27 6.68 -19.27
C LEU A 220 -10.08 7.49 -20.54
#